data_74e2dad50d6bb6e0fa71fb33bc7f3359
#
_entry.id   74e2dad50d6bb6e0fa71fb33bc7f3359
#
_cell.length_a   1.000
_cell.length_b   1.000
_cell.length_c   1.000
_cell.angle_alpha   90.00
_cell.angle_beta   90.00
_cell.angle_gamma   90.00
#
_symmetry.space_group_name_H-M   'P 1'
#
loop_
_entity.id
_entity.type
_entity.pdbx_description
1 polymer ?
#
loop_
_entity_poly.entity_id
_entity_poly.type
_entity_poly.pdbx_seq_one_letter_code
_entity_poly.pdbx_strand_id
1 'polypeptide(L)' 'MPERKSFLLRIDPSVLEALQKWAADDLRSLNAQIEYVLRDALARAGRSPGARKKGPPYR' A
#
# COMPACT_ATOMS: atom_id res chain seq x y z
N MET A 1 12.32 -4.04 14.40
CA MET A 1 11.64 -3.94 13.37
C MET A 1 10.28 -4.47 13.48
N PRO A 2 9.37 -3.86 12.94
CA PRO A 2 8.04 -4.30 13.12
C PRO A 2 7.79 -5.50 12.30
N GLU A 3 6.96 -6.34 12.75
CA GLU A 3 6.69 -7.48 12.07
C GLU A 3 5.57 -7.24 11.15
N ARG A 4 5.48 -7.94 10.05
CA ARG A 4 4.40 -7.83 9.14
C ARG A 4 3.32 -8.74 9.55
N LYS A 5 2.10 -8.28 9.56
CA LYS A 5 1.00 -9.12 9.94
C LYS A 5 0.35 -9.66 8.70
N SER A 6 -0.15 -10.85 8.78
CA SER A 6 -0.85 -11.47 7.69
C SER A 6 -2.28 -10.99 7.72
N PHE A 7 -2.84 -10.75 6.60
CA PHE A 7 -4.20 -10.28 6.53
C PHE A 7 -4.83 -10.75 5.23
N LEU A 8 -5.99 -11.36 5.31
CA LEU A 8 -6.66 -11.85 4.13
C LEU A 8 -7.47 -10.71 3.55
N LEU A 9 -7.11 -10.28 2.37
CA LEU A 9 -7.79 -9.17 1.73
C LEU A 9 -8.67 -9.69 0.62
N ARG A 10 -9.93 -9.36 0.65
CA ARG A 10 -10.82 -9.76 -0.40
C ARG A 10 -10.97 -8.60 -1.32
N ILE A 11 -10.75 -8.84 -2.60
CA ILE A 11 -10.74 -7.74 -3.51
C ILE A 11 -11.38 -8.17 -4.83
N ASP A 12 -11.98 -7.27 -5.52
CA ASP A 12 -12.63 -7.53 -6.76
C ASP A 12 -11.60 -8.06 -7.75
N PRO A 13 -11.89 -9.14 -8.45
CA PRO A 13 -10.93 -9.70 -9.39
C PRO A 13 -10.43 -8.73 -10.44
N SER A 14 -11.27 -7.84 -10.91
CA SER A 14 -10.83 -6.90 -11.92
C SER A 14 -9.82 -5.91 -11.35
N VAL A 15 -10.00 -5.54 -10.10
CA VAL A 15 -9.07 -4.63 -9.45
C VAL A 15 -7.76 -5.36 -9.21
N LEU A 16 -7.84 -6.62 -8.80
CA LEU A 16 -6.64 -7.39 -8.55
C LEU A 16 -5.84 -7.55 -9.84
N GLU A 17 -6.53 -7.82 -10.93
CA GLU A 17 -5.85 -7.99 -12.19
C GLU A 17 -5.16 -6.71 -12.63
N ALA A 18 -5.80 -5.58 -12.43
CA ALA A 18 -5.21 -4.29 -12.76
C ALA A 18 -3.97 -4.05 -11.92
N LEU A 19 -4.02 -4.41 -10.65
CA LEU A 19 -2.88 -4.23 -9.77
C LEU A 19 -1.72 -5.15 -10.18
N GLN A 20 -2.05 -6.35 -10.64
CA GLN A 20 -1.01 -7.27 -11.06
C GLN A 20 -0.27 -6.72 -12.29
N LYS A 21 -1.00 -6.13 -13.21
CA LYS A 21 -0.39 -5.56 -14.39
C LYS A 21 0.46 -4.37 -14.01
N TRP A 22 -0.05 -3.57 -13.12
CA TRP A 22 0.68 -2.39 -12.66
C TRP A 22 1.97 -2.82 -11.95
N ALA A 23 1.86 -3.83 -11.10
CA ALA A 23 3.03 -4.29 -10.38
C ALA A 23 4.10 -4.80 -11.34
N ALA A 24 3.68 -5.49 -12.38
CA ALA A 24 4.62 -5.99 -13.37
C ALA A 24 5.30 -4.84 -14.09
N ASP A 25 4.55 -3.80 -14.41
CA ASP A 25 5.12 -2.66 -15.10
C ASP A 25 6.14 -1.94 -14.24
N ASP A 26 5.92 -1.93 -12.93
CA ASP A 26 6.83 -1.28 -12.01
C ASP A 26 7.88 -2.24 -11.48
N LEU A 27 7.90 -3.46 -11.96
CA LEU A 27 8.83 -4.47 -11.51
C LEU A 27 8.75 -4.70 -10.00
N ARG A 28 7.53 -4.76 -9.50
CA ARG A 28 7.30 -5.01 -8.10
C ARG A 28 6.45 -6.24 -7.94
N SER A 29 6.48 -6.85 -6.78
CA SER A 29 5.59 -7.98 -6.52
C SER A 29 4.21 -7.40 -6.28
N LEU A 30 3.20 -8.22 -6.44
CA LEU A 30 1.82 -7.79 -6.22
C LEU A 30 1.66 -7.30 -4.80
N ASN A 31 2.22 -8.01 -3.84
CA ASN A 31 2.10 -7.62 -2.45
C ASN A 31 2.71 -6.25 -2.21
N ALA A 32 3.87 -6.00 -2.80
CA ALA A 32 4.53 -4.72 -2.63
C ALA A 32 3.72 -3.60 -3.29
N GLN A 33 3.10 -3.90 -4.42
CA GLN A 33 2.31 -2.90 -5.10
C GLN A 33 1.08 -2.54 -4.29
N ILE A 34 0.43 -3.53 -3.69
CA ILE A 34 -0.74 -3.28 -2.87
C ILE A 34 -0.34 -2.42 -1.67
N GLU A 35 0.77 -2.75 -1.05
CA GLU A 35 1.22 -1.98 0.09
C GLU A 35 1.54 -0.54 -0.30
N TYR A 36 2.15 -0.37 -1.45
CA TYR A 36 2.49 0.96 -1.93
C TYR A 36 1.21 1.80 -2.14
N VAL A 37 0.21 1.20 -2.76
CA VAL A 37 -1.03 1.90 -3.03
C VAL A 37 -1.73 2.27 -1.73
N LEU A 38 -1.73 1.36 -0.76
CA LEU A 38 -2.38 1.63 0.51
C LEU A 38 -1.65 2.74 1.28
N ARG A 39 -0.33 2.73 1.25
CA ARG A 39 0.41 3.76 1.92
C ARG A 39 0.17 5.12 1.29
N ASP A 40 0.08 5.13 -0.03
CA ASP A 40 -0.17 6.34 -0.76
C ASP A 40 -1.55 6.89 -0.41
N ALA A 41 -2.54 6.01 -0.35
CA ALA A 41 -3.89 6.42 -0.02
C ALA A 41 -3.96 6.96 1.41
N LEU A 42 -3.24 6.31 2.33
CA LEU A 42 -3.22 6.76 3.71
C LEU A 42 -2.55 8.12 3.83
N ALA A 43 -1.50 8.32 3.07
CA ALA A 43 -0.79 9.59 3.10
C ALA A 43 -1.70 10.71 2.61
N ARG A 44 -2.47 10.42 1.56
CA ARG A 44 -3.36 11.42 1.03
C ARG A 44 -4.49 11.73 2.01
N ALA A 45 -4.87 10.76 2.80
CA ALA A 45 -5.92 10.96 3.77
C ALA A 45 -5.37 11.58 5.06
N GLY A 46 -4.05 11.77 5.13
CA GLY A 46 -3.45 12.32 6.33
C GLY A 46 -3.35 11.31 7.45
N ARG A 47 -3.35 10.01 7.11
CA ARG A 47 -3.32 8.98 8.13
C ARG A 47 -2.15 8.04 7.96
N SER A 48 -1.08 8.52 7.39
CA SER A 48 0.08 7.69 7.16
C SER A 48 0.60 7.13 8.47
N PRO A 49 0.92 5.86 8.53
CA PRO A 49 1.34 5.23 9.77
C PRO A 49 2.58 5.85 10.38
N GLY A 50 3.44 6.38 9.58
CA GLY A 50 4.65 6.94 10.14
C GLY A 50 4.54 8.40 10.45
N ALA A 51 3.50 9.04 9.98
CA ALA A 51 3.42 10.45 10.14
C ALA A 51 3.41 10.92 11.54
N ARG A 52 2.67 10.31 12.41
CA ARG A 52 2.60 10.80 13.73
C ARG A 52 3.86 10.67 14.47
N LYS A 53 4.73 9.81 14.08
CA LYS A 53 5.91 9.65 14.81
C LYS A 53 6.83 10.72 14.46
N LYS A 54 6.90 11.17 13.32
CA LYS A 54 7.81 12.14 12.98
C LYS A 54 7.15 13.37 12.73
N GLY A 55 6.02 13.49 12.96
CA GLY A 55 5.39 14.69 12.69
C GLY A 55 4.91 14.59 11.36
N PRO A 56 4.34 15.46 10.82
CA PRO A 56 3.70 15.42 9.64
C PRO A 56 4.48 15.40 8.63
N PRO A 57 4.76 14.70 8.16
CA PRO A 57 5.57 14.55 7.26
C PRO A 57 4.94 15.05 6.17
N TYR A 58 4.20 15.18 5.97
CA TYR A 58 3.78 15.58 4.95
C TYR A 58 2.73 16.07 5.06
N ARG A 59 2.70 16.12 5.16
CA ARG A 59 1.86 16.59 5.24
C ARG A 59 1.99 17.27 4.79
#